data_b3757c73d482047b9200cc41bf7d53e7
#
_entry.id   b3757c73d482047b9200cc41bf7d53e7
#
_cell.length_a   1.000
_cell.length_b   1.000
_cell.length_c   1.000
_cell.angle_alpha   90.00
_cell.angle_beta   90.00
_cell.angle_gamma   90.00
#
_symmetry.space_group_name_H-M   'P 1'
#
loop_
_entity.id
_entity.type
_entity.pdbx_description
1 polymer ?
#
loop_
_entity_poly.entity_id
_entity_poly.type
_entity_poly.pdbx_seq_one_letter_code
_entity_poly.pdbx_strand_id
1 'polypeptide(L)'
;MDVGESLVRALARIWDALLDLLLPRACPGCAGPAAGAGPLCRTCRDALVRRPHRCTPRPGCPPVWAAGPYAGLHRRVLLAYKEGDDALARVWGERLAAVCEASGLVRADTLLVPVPGRGPPHDPRAPVARIAAAACGEHRGGTPLPLLRHRGRMRRQAGLGRRERLANRAGAFCADPVPEWAVGRRAVVVDDVVTTGATLAEAARALRAAGLCVAGAVVLAERLPSTEGGEALPQR
;
A
#
# COMPACT_ATOMS: atom_id res chain seq x y z
N MET A 1 -8.83 35.37 19.03
CA MET A 1 -7.79 34.33 18.88
C MET A 1 -7.19 34.13 20.26
N ASP A 2 -7.50 32.99 20.87
CA ASP A 2 -7.27 32.74 22.29
C ASP A 2 -5.79 32.43 22.56
N VAL A 3 -5.11 33.34 23.29
CA VAL A 3 -3.70 33.22 23.70
C VAL A 3 -3.50 31.95 24.54
N GLY A 4 -4.53 31.54 25.29
CA GLY A 4 -4.53 30.32 26.09
C GLY A 4 -4.39 29.03 25.26
N GLU A 5 -5.12 28.90 24.16
CA GLU A 5 -4.99 27.74 23.27
C GLU A 5 -3.62 27.66 22.58
N SER A 6 -3.01 28.80 22.26
CA SER A 6 -1.68 28.84 21.64
C SER A 6 -0.60 28.42 22.63
N LEU A 7 -0.71 28.82 23.90
CA LEU A 7 0.21 28.47 24.98
C LEU A 7 0.12 26.96 25.30
N VAL A 8 -1.09 26.42 25.41
CA VAL A 8 -1.30 24.98 25.65
C VAL A 8 -0.70 24.12 24.53
N ARG A 9 -0.89 24.53 23.27
CA ARG A 9 -0.27 23.84 22.11
C ARG A 9 1.26 23.93 22.11
N ALA A 10 1.82 25.06 22.53
CA ALA A 10 3.26 25.24 22.65
C ALA A 10 3.85 24.36 23.76
N LEU A 11 3.21 24.32 24.92
CA LEU A 11 3.62 23.47 26.05
C LEU A 11 3.51 21.97 25.70
N ALA A 12 2.44 21.57 25.01
CA ALA A 12 2.30 20.19 24.53
C ALA A 12 3.43 19.80 23.57
N ARG A 13 3.83 20.68 22.64
CA ARG A 13 4.97 20.43 21.73
C ARG A 13 6.31 20.31 22.47
N ILE A 14 6.53 21.15 23.48
CA ILE A 14 7.75 21.09 24.31
C ILE A 14 7.76 19.78 25.11
N TRP A 15 6.62 19.39 25.66
CA TRP A 15 6.46 18.13 26.41
C TRP A 15 6.69 16.91 25.52
N ASP A 16 6.11 16.89 24.32
CA ASP A 16 6.33 15.83 23.33
C ASP A 16 7.81 15.77 22.91
N ALA A 17 8.48 16.90 22.71
CA ALA A 17 9.90 16.95 22.38
C ALA A 17 10.79 16.44 23.54
N LEU A 18 10.43 16.72 24.79
CA LEU A 18 11.12 16.21 25.97
C LEU A 18 10.89 14.70 26.15
N LEU A 19 9.68 14.22 25.90
CA LEU A 19 9.38 12.78 25.90
C LEU A 19 10.12 12.04 24.80
N ASP A 20 10.19 12.58 23.59
CA ASP A 20 10.96 12.00 22.48
C ASP A 20 12.48 12.00 22.76
N LEU A 21 12.98 12.94 23.58
CA LEU A 21 14.39 12.96 24.01
C LEU A 21 14.69 11.90 25.08
N LEU A 22 13.76 11.68 26.02
CA LEU A 22 13.91 10.73 27.12
C LEU A 22 13.54 9.29 26.75
N LEU A 23 12.59 9.13 25.79
CA LEU A 23 12.06 7.86 25.31
C LEU A 23 12.01 7.91 23.78
N PRO A 24 13.15 7.91 23.09
CA PRO A 24 13.16 7.96 21.63
C PRO A 24 12.39 6.80 21.06
N ARG A 25 11.44 7.10 20.16
CA ARG A 25 10.68 6.06 19.46
C ARG A 25 11.62 5.12 18.75
N ALA A 26 11.42 3.83 18.92
CA ALA A 26 12.21 2.84 18.20
C ALA A 26 11.85 2.88 16.70
N CYS A 27 12.85 2.91 15.86
CA CYS A 27 12.69 2.83 14.41
C CYS A 27 12.10 1.46 14.03
N PRO A 28 10.93 1.37 13.39
CA PRO A 28 10.32 0.09 12.99
C PRO A 28 11.16 -0.69 11.97
N GLY A 29 12.17 -0.06 11.38
CA GLY A 29 13.09 -0.71 10.46
C GLY A 29 14.24 -1.46 11.12
N CYS A 30 14.90 -0.88 12.15
CA CYS A 30 16.09 -1.44 12.77
C CYS A 30 16.01 -1.56 14.29
N ALA A 31 14.91 -1.14 14.93
CA ALA A 31 14.71 -1.06 16.38
C ALA A 31 15.67 -0.08 17.11
N GLY A 32 16.56 0.59 16.41
CA GLY A 32 17.39 1.67 16.97
C GLY A 32 16.59 2.96 17.15
N PRO A 33 17.18 4.01 17.74
CA PRO A 33 16.49 5.28 17.95
C PRO A 33 16.11 5.92 16.61
N ALA A 34 14.87 6.33 16.47
CA ALA A 34 14.40 7.15 15.36
C ALA A 34 14.77 8.61 15.63
N ALA A 35 16.06 8.93 15.56
CA ALA A 35 16.54 10.31 15.72
C ALA A 35 16.07 11.16 14.54
N GLY A 36 15.24 12.19 14.81
CA GLY A 36 14.72 13.14 13.82
C GLY A 36 13.21 13.19 13.73
N ALA A 37 12.68 14.10 12.91
CA ALA A 37 11.25 14.42 12.78
C ALA A 37 10.41 13.36 12.02
N GLY A 38 10.85 12.11 11.93
CA GLY A 38 10.15 11.09 11.15
C GLY A 38 10.04 9.74 11.86
N PRO A 39 9.14 8.85 11.36
CA PRO A 39 8.92 7.54 11.95
C PRO A 39 10.08 6.56 11.72
N LEU A 40 11.02 6.87 10.85
CA LEU A 40 12.19 6.06 10.53
C LEU A 40 13.48 6.84 10.78
N CYS A 41 14.52 6.13 11.28
CA CYS A 41 15.87 6.69 11.26
C CYS A 41 16.34 6.93 9.81
N ARG A 42 17.31 7.85 9.65
CA ARG A 42 17.81 8.23 8.33
C ARG A 42 18.29 7.02 7.50
N THR A 43 19.06 6.14 8.11
CA THR A 43 19.57 4.93 7.44
C THR A 43 18.47 4.03 6.91
N CYS A 44 17.40 3.80 7.71
CA CYS A 44 16.27 2.99 7.26
C CYS A 44 15.44 3.69 6.19
N ARG A 45 15.27 5.00 6.29
CA ARG A 45 14.59 5.80 5.26
C ARG A 45 15.32 5.70 3.93
N ASP A 46 16.63 5.94 3.92
CA ASP A 46 17.46 5.88 2.71
C ASP A 46 17.48 4.45 2.12
N ALA A 47 17.55 3.43 2.97
CA ALA A 47 17.53 2.02 2.56
C ALA A 47 16.17 1.55 2.02
N LEU A 48 15.05 2.23 2.34
CA LEU A 48 13.75 2.01 1.71
C LEU A 48 13.65 2.57 0.30
N VAL A 49 14.54 3.51 -0.07
CA VAL A 49 14.55 4.09 -1.41
C VAL A 49 15.13 3.07 -2.38
N ARG A 50 14.24 2.30 -3.00
CA ARG A 50 14.57 1.33 -4.04
C ARG A 50 14.02 1.80 -5.37
N ARG A 51 14.67 1.41 -6.47
CA ARG A 51 14.15 1.66 -7.82
C ARG A 51 12.90 0.82 -8.02
N PRO A 52 11.75 1.44 -8.37
CA PRO A 52 10.55 0.69 -8.71
C PRO A 52 10.81 -0.28 -9.87
N HIS A 53 10.14 -1.41 -9.86
CA HIS A 53 10.30 -2.43 -10.89
C HIS A 53 8.96 -3.01 -11.33
N ARG A 54 8.92 -3.49 -12.57
CA ARG A 54 7.79 -4.27 -13.06
C ARG A 54 7.85 -5.68 -12.47
N CYS A 55 6.76 -6.06 -11.83
CA CYS A 55 6.65 -7.39 -11.23
C CYS A 55 6.59 -8.51 -12.27
N THR A 56 6.97 -9.71 -11.86
CA THR A 56 6.78 -10.91 -12.66
C THR A 56 5.31 -11.08 -13.06
N PRO A 57 4.99 -11.34 -14.33
CA PRO A 57 3.61 -11.55 -14.78
C PRO A 57 2.91 -12.68 -14.02
N ARG A 58 1.62 -12.49 -13.73
CA ARG A 58 0.78 -13.47 -13.03
C ARG A 58 -0.51 -13.71 -13.81
N PRO A 59 -1.02 -14.96 -13.89
CA PRO A 59 -2.22 -15.27 -14.65
C PRO A 59 -3.41 -14.41 -14.25
N GLY A 60 -4.08 -13.81 -15.22
CA GLY A 60 -5.26 -12.96 -15.02
C GLY A 60 -5.00 -11.60 -14.37
N CYS A 61 -3.78 -11.34 -13.93
CA CYS A 61 -3.40 -10.09 -13.29
C CYS A 61 -3.04 -9.04 -14.36
N PRO A 62 -3.45 -7.78 -14.20
CA PRO A 62 -2.94 -6.71 -15.04
C PRO A 62 -1.43 -6.50 -14.81
N PRO A 63 -0.73 -5.72 -15.67
CA PRO A 63 0.65 -5.34 -15.40
C PRO A 63 0.78 -4.71 -14.01
N VAL A 64 1.75 -5.18 -13.20
CA VAL A 64 1.98 -4.72 -11.82
C VAL A 64 3.36 -4.11 -11.70
N TRP A 65 3.45 -3.01 -10.96
CA TRP A 65 4.70 -2.38 -10.55
C TRP A 65 4.81 -2.30 -9.04
N ALA A 66 6.01 -2.52 -8.49
CA ALA A 66 6.27 -2.51 -7.05
C ALA A 66 7.39 -1.54 -6.67
N ALA A 67 7.30 -0.99 -5.46
CA ALA A 67 8.35 -0.15 -4.88
C ALA A 67 9.58 -0.97 -4.42
N GLY A 68 9.40 -2.25 -4.13
CA GLY A 68 10.49 -3.12 -3.71
C GLY A 68 10.04 -4.55 -3.37
N PRO A 69 10.97 -5.40 -2.87
CA PRO A 69 10.65 -6.77 -2.48
C PRO A 69 9.93 -6.81 -1.12
N TYR A 70 9.02 -7.76 -0.94
CA TYR A 70 8.41 -8.05 0.37
C TYR A 70 9.38 -8.88 1.24
N ALA A 71 10.51 -8.26 1.61
CA ALA A 71 11.58 -8.90 2.39
C ALA A 71 12.30 -7.87 3.27
N GLY A 72 13.06 -8.35 4.25
CA GLY A 72 13.94 -7.53 5.08
C GLY A 72 13.29 -6.26 5.63
N LEU A 73 13.90 -5.12 5.37
CA LEU A 73 13.45 -3.80 5.83
C LEU A 73 12.05 -3.45 5.32
N HIS A 74 11.78 -3.62 4.02
CA HIS A 74 10.47 -3.34 3.43
C HIS A 74 9.34 -4.08 4.17
N ARG A 75 9.55 -5.39 4.45
CA ARG A 75 8.56 -6.19 5.15
C ARG A 75 8.32 -5.68 6.59
N ARG A 76 9.40 -5.36 7.35
CA ARG A 76 9.27 -4.88 8.73
C ARG A 76 8.49 -3.56 8.80
N VAL A 77 8.90 -2.57 7.99
CA VAL A 77 8.25 -1.25 7.98
C VAL A 77 6.81 -1.34 7.49
N LEU A 78 6.51 -2.21 6.51
CA LEU A 78 5.14 -2.40 6.03
C LEU A 78 4.25 -3.08 7.07
N LEU A 79 4.79 -4.02 7.86
CA LEU A 79 4.06 -4.63 8.96
C LEU A 79 3.75 -3.61 10.06
N ALA A 80 4.72 -2.80 10.49
CA ALA A 80 4.50 -1.73 11.46
C ALA A 80 3.40 -0.76 11.01
N TYR A 81 3.39 -0.38 9.73
CA TYR A 81 2.31 0.42 9.16
C TYR A 81 0.95 -0.27 9.26
N LYS A 82 0.85 -1.57 8.97
CA LYS A 82 -0.39 -2.34 9.08
C LYS A 82 -0.87 -2.55 10.52
N GLU A 83 0.05 -2.53 11.47
CA GLU A 83 -0.21 -2.63 12.91
C GLU A 83 -0.64 -1.29 13.53
N GLY A 84 -0.67 -0.22 12.75
CA GLY A 84 -1.24 1.08 13.14
C GLY A 84 -0.24 2.22 13.29
N ASP A 85 1.01 2.08 12.84
CA ASP A 85 1.94 3.19 12.78
C ASP A 85 1.58 4.14 11.62
N ASP A 86 0.62 4.99 11.89
CA ASP A 86 0.04 5.94 10.93
C ASP A 86 1.05 6.95 10.39
N ALA A 87 2.13 7.22 11.13
CA ALA A 87 3.18 8.13 10.69
C ALA A 87 3.92 7.61 9.44
N LEU A 88 3.87 6.30 9.21
CA LEU A 88 4.45 5.67 8.02
C LEU A 88 3.63 5.86 6.74
N ALA A 89 2.38 6.35 6.83
CA ALA A 89 1.53 6.55 5.66
C ALA A 89 2.18 7.46 4.61
N ARG A 90 2.82 8.55 5.06
CA ARG A 90 3.52 9.47 4.18
C ARG A 90 4.73 8.81 3.51
N VAL A 91 5.53 8.08 4.28
CA VAL A 91 6.71 7.35 3.75
C VAL A 91 6.29 6.40 2.63
N TRP A 92 5.22 5.64 2.85
CA TRP A 92 4.69 4.73 1.85
C TRP A 92 4.00 5.45 0.69
N GLY A 93 3.37 6.61 0.93
CA GLY A 93 2.84 7.48 -0.12
C GLY A 93 3.92 7.96 -1.07
N GLU A 94 5.05 8.46 -0.55
CA GLU A 94 6.22 8.86 -1.34
C GLU A 94 6.78 7.67 -2.17
N ARG A 95 6.83 6.48 -1.58
CA ARG A 95 7.28 5.27 -2.29
C ARG A 95 6.32 4.85 -3.41
N LEU A 96 5.01 4.91 -3.16
CA LEU A 96 4.01 4.61 -4.17
C LEU A 96 3.98 5.65 -5.28
N ALA A 97 4.16 6.94 -4.96
CA ALA A 97 4.30 8.01 -5.94
C ALA A 97 5.45 7.74 -6.92
N ALA A 98 6.62 7.31 -6.41
CA ALA A 98 7.74 6.90 -7.24
C ALA A 98 7.40 5.70 -8.15
N VAL A 99 6.56 4.76 -7.68
CA VAL A 99 6.05 3.66 -8.52
C VAL A 99 5.13 4.18 -9.61
N CYS A 100 4.22 5.10 -9.28
CA CYS A 100 3.31 5.72 -10.25
C CYS A 100 4.10 6.40 -11.38
N GLU A 101 5.14 7.16 -11.03
CA GLU A 101 6.01 7.84 -11.98
C GLU A 101 6.78 6.84 -12.86
N ALA A 102 7.49 5.89 -12.26
CA ALA A 102 8.31 4.92 -12.99
C ALA A 102 7.48 3.99 -13.88
N SER A 103 6.24 3.69 -13.51
CA SER A 103 5.35 2.82 -14.28
C SER A 103 4.82 3.46 -15.56
N GLY A 104 4.67 4.80 -15.59
CA GLY A 104 3.96 5.52 -16.64
C GLY A 104 2.46 5.18 -16.74
N LEU A 105 1.92 4.44 -15.76
CA LEU A 105 0.51 4.03 -15.74
C LEU A 105 -0.41 5.16 -15.27
N VAL A 106 0.09 6.04 -14.41
CA VAL A 106 -0.69 7.10 -13.76
C VAL A 106 -0.49 8.42 -14.49
N ARG A 107 -1.59 9.03 -14.91
CA ARG A 107 -1.69 10.36 -15.54
C ARG A 107 -2.67 11.21 -14.74
N ALA A 108 -2.81 12.49 -15.10
CA ALA A 108 -3.70 13.41 -14.38
C ALA A 108 -5.16 12.94 -14.31
N ASP A 109 -5.63 12.24 -15.33
CA ASP A 109 -7.00 11.72 -15.46
C ASP A 109 -7.18 10.28 -14.93
N THR A 110 -6.14 9.65 -14.41
CA THR A 110 -6.17 8.26 -13.94
C THR A 110 -6.84 8.16 -12.56
N LEU A 111 -7.70 7.16 -12.41
CA LEU A 111 -8.28 6.81 -11.12
C LEU A 111 -7.35 5.83 -10.38
N LEU A 112 -6.92 6.17 -9.17
CA LEU A 112 -6.23 5.26 -8.27
C LEU A 112 -7.25 4.57 -7.38
N VAL A 113 -7.49 3.29 -7.64
CA VAL A 113 -8.53 2.52 -6.95
C VAL A 113 -7.91 1.59 -5.91
N PRO A 114 -8.01 1.93 -4.62
CA PRO A 114 -7.47 1.10 -3.55
C PRO A 114 -8.25 -0.20 -3.40
N VAL A 115 -7.54 -1.30 -3.19
CA VAL A 115 -8.12 -2.57 -2.76
C VAL A 115 -8.71 -2.39 -1.36
N PRO A 116 -9.97 -2.78 -1.12
CA PRO A 116 -10.61 -2.58 0.17
C PRO A 116 -9.98 -3.44 1.26
N GLY A 117 -9.79 -2.87 2.43
CA GLY A 117 -9.43 -3.58 3.65
C GLY A 117 -10.58 -4.41 4.21
N ARG A 118 -10.37 -5.03 5.39
CA ARG A 118 -11.40 -5.82 6.10
C ARG A 118 -12.39 -4.97 6.90
N GLY A 119 -12.20 -3.67 6.96
CA GLY A 119 -13.04 -2.70 7.67
C GLY A 119 -14.31 -2.31 6.91
N PRO A 120 -14.93 -1.19 7.31
CA PRO A 120 -16.06 -0.62 6.60
C PRO A 120 -15.75 -0.35 5.13
N PRO A 121 -16.73 -0.43 4.23
CA PRO A 121 -16.54 -0.05 2.84
C PRO A 121 -16.06 1.41 2.74
N HIS A 122 -15.13 1.66 1.83
CA HIS A 122 -14.62 3.02 1.53
C HIS A 122 -14.04 3.79 2.72
N ASP A 123 -13.61 3.09 3.77
CA ASP A 123 -12.96 3.71 4.92
C ASP A 123 -11.68 4.46 4.45
N PRO A 124 -11.64 5.80 4.54
CA PRO A 124 -10.47 6.58 4.15
C PRO A 124 -9.25 6.33 5.05
N ARG A 125 -9.48 5.73 6.24
CA ARG A 125 -8.43 5.35 7.18
C ARG A 125 -7.85 3.98 6.88
N ALA A 126 -8.47 3.20 5.97
CA ALA A 126 -7.92 1.92 5.55
C ALA A 126 -6.49 2.09 5.01
N PRO A 127 -5.53 1.24 5.39
CA PRO A 127 -4.11 1.43 5.05
C PRO A 127 -3.87 1.69 3.56
N VAL A 128 -4.47 0.90 2.67
CA VAL A 128 -4.27 1.06 1.22
C VAL A 128 -4.91 2.35 0.68
N ALA A 129 -6.08 2.77 1.22
CA ALA A 129 -6.72 4.02 0.84
C ALA A 129 -5.86 5.24 1.24
N ARG A 130 -5.27 5.21 2.43
CA ARG A 130 -4.36 6.27 2.91
C ARG A 130 -3.10 6.40 2.06
N ILE A 131 -2.50 5.27 1.69
CA ILE A 131 -1.31 5.26 0.82
C ILE A 131 -1.67 5.81 -0.56
N ALA A 132 -2.81 5.41 -1.12
CA ALA A 132 -3.28 5.90 -2.42
C ALA A 132 -3.51 7.43 -2.39
N ALA A 133 -4.16 7.95 -1.35
CA ALA A 133 -4.37 9.38 -1.17
C ALA A 133 -3.05 10.15 -1.02
N ALA A 134 -2.11 9.64 -0.19
CA ALA A 134 -0.80 10.24 -0.01
C ALA A 134 0.02 10.25 -1.31
N ALA A 135 -0.02 9.16 -2.09
CA ALA A 135 0.68 9.06 -3.37
C ALA A 135 0.15 10.07 -4.41
N CYS A 136 -1.16 10.32 -4.45
CA CYS A 136 -1.73 11.34 -5.34
C CYS A 136 -1.24 12.75 -5.00
N GLY A 137 -1.10 13.08 -3.71
CA GLY A 137 -0.54 14.35 -3.27
C GLY A 137 0.91 14.55 -3.70
N GLU A 138 1.73 13.52 -3.58
CA GLU A 138 3.17 13.57 -3.91
C GLU A 138 3.42 13.49 -5.43
N HIS A 139 2.67 12.65 -6.16
CA HIS A 139 2.87 12.45 -7.62
C HIS A 139 2.27 13.56 -8.49
N ARG A 140 1.42 14.42 -7.93
CA ARG A 140 0.65 15.46 -8.66
C ARG A 140 -0.17 14.92 -9.84
N GLY A 141 -0.58 13.64 -9.76
CA GLY A 141 -1.40 13.00 -10.79
C GLY A 141 -2.26 11.89 -10.22
N GLY A 142 -3.36 11.64 -10.92
CA GLY A 142 -4.35 10.66 -10.50
C GLY A 142 -5.33 11.19 -9.43
N THR A 143 -6.46 10.51 -9.34
CA THR A 143 -7.50 10.79 -8.34
C THR A 143 -7.77 9.53 -7.53
N PRO A 144 -7.60 9.54 -6.19
CA PRO A 144 -7.95 8.39 -5.38
C PRO A 144 -9.47 8.22 -5.35
N LEU A 145 -9.94 7.06 -5.76
CA LEU A 145 -11.37 6.76 -5.82
C LEU A 145 -11.65 5.35 -5.30
N PRO A 146 -12.14 5.20 -4.05
CA PRO A 146 -12.46 3.89 -3.48
C PRO A 146 -13.80 3.39 -4.06
N LEU A 147 -13.74 2.63 -5.15
CA LEU A 147 -14.89 2.04 -5.82
C LEU A 147 -15.15 0.58 -5.45
N LEU A 148 -14.12 -0.11 -4.91
CA LEU A 148 -14.22 -1.53 -4.63
C LEU A 148 -14.78 -1.79 -3.23
N ARG A 149 -15.64 -2.80 -3.12
CA ARG A 149 -16.11 -3.35 -1.84
C ARG A 149 -16.12 -4.87 -1.88
N HIS A 150 -16.03 -5.50 -0.72
CA HIS A 150 -16.19 -6.94 -0.60
C HIS A 150 -17.63 -7.36 -0.91
N ARG A 151 -17.79 -8.42 -1.70
CA ARG A 151 -19.08 -9.05 -1.99
C ARG A 151 -19.40 -10.06 -0.88
N GLY A 152 -20.15 -9.64 0.14
CA GLY A 152 -20.59 -10.50 1.24
C GLY A 152 -19.52 -10.79 2.31
N ARG A 153 -19.90 -11.52 3.36
CA ARG A 153 -18.98 -11.98 4.40
C ARG A 153 -18.08 -13.06 3.83
N MET A 154 -16.78 -12.78 3.69
CA MET A 154 -15.79 -13.81 3.45
C MET A 154 -15.84 -14.84 4.59
N ARG A 155 -16.27 -16.10 4.29
CA ARG A 155 -16.12 -17.23 5.23
C ARG A 155 -14.62 -17.41 5.47
N ARG A 156 -14.21 -17.27 6.72
CA ARG A 156 -12.86 -17.65 7.16
C ARG A 156 -12.74 -19.16 6.98
N GLN A 157 -11.87 -19.58 6.07
CA GLN A 157 -11.37 -20.96 6.07
C GLN A 157 -9.84 -20.87 6.21
N ALA A 158 -9.37 -21.15 7.41
CA ALA A 158 -7.97 -21.46 7.66
C ALA A 158 -7.67 -22.81 6.98
N GLY A 159 -6.59 -22.88 6.17
CA GLY A 159 -6.12 -24.13 5.61
C GLY A 159 -6.18 -24.32 4.10
N LEU A 160 -6.67 -23.35 3.33
CA LEU A 160 -6.80 -23.50 1.86
C LEU A 160 -5.46 -23.40 1.12
N GLY A 161 -5.23 -24.33 0.20
CA GLY A 161 -4.08 -24.34 -0.72
C GLY A 161 -4.06 -23.18 -1.73
N ARG A 162 -2.97 -23.03 -2.49
CA ARG A 162 -2.76 -21.93 -3.46
C ARG A 162 -3.88 -21.85 -4.52
N ARG A 163 -4.35 -22.98 -5.06
CA ARG A 163 -5.43 -23.06 -6.05
C ARG A 163 -6.80 -22.67 -5.45
N GLU A 164 -7.07 -23.12 -4.23
CA GLU A 164 -8.32 -22.81 -3.53
C GLU A 164 -8.39 -21.34 -3.09
N ARG A 165 -7.27 -20.71 -2.77
CA ARG A 165 -7.20 -19.25 -2.52
C ARG A 165 -7.49 -18.43 -3.78
N LEU A 166 -7.12 -18.91 -4.96
CA LEU A 166 -7.48 -18.29 -6.25
C LEU A 166 -8.97 -18.43 -6.53
N ALA A 167 -9.54 -19.62 -6.36
CA ALA A 167 -10.96 -19.90 -6.58
C ALA A 167 -11.86 -19.15 -5.59
N ASN A 168 -11.47 -19.06 -4.31
CA ASN A 168 -12.24 -18.33 -3.28
C ASN A 168 -12.21 -16.80 -3.44
N ARG A 169 -11.39 -16.25 -4.32
CA ARG A 169 -11.38 -14.80 -4.60
C ARG A 169 -12.14 -14.43 -5.87
N ALA A 170 -12.50 -15.39 -6.72
CA ALA A 170 -13.38 -15.13 -7.86
C ALA A 170 -14.75 -14.64 -7.35
N GLY A 171 -15.13 -13.42 -7.72
CA GLY A 171 -16.34 -12.77 -7.21
C GLY A 171 -16.24 -12.16 -5.80
N ALA A 172 -15.04 -12.09 -5.20
CA ALA A 172 -14.84 -11.49 -3.88
C ALA A 172 -15.07 -9.98 -3.84
N PHE A 173 -14.90 -9.30 -4.96
CA PHE A 173 -15.11 -7.86 -5.08
C PHE A 173 -16.26 -7.51 -6.03
N CYS A 174 -16.94 -6.42 -5.72
CA CYS A 174 -17.78 -5.68 -6.67
C CYS A 174 -17.36 -4.20 -6.62
N ALA A 175 -17.59 -3.51 -7.73
CA ALA A 175 -17.45 -2.07 -7.77
C ALA A 175 -18.82 -1.42 -7.50
N ASP A 176 -18.79 -0.28 -6.84
CA ASP A 176 -19.97 0.58 -6.75
C ASP A 176 -20.23 1.29 -8.08
N PRO A 177 -21.39 1.92 -8.25
CA PRO A 177 -21.69 2.69 -9.45
C PRO A 177 -20.57 3.72 -9.73
N VAL A 178 -20.05 3.70 -10.95
CA VAL A 178 -19.02 4.64 -11.36
C VAL A 178 -19.65 6.03 -11.51
N PRO A 179 -19.15 7.07 -10.82
CA PRO A 179 -19.66 8.43 -11.00
C PRO A 179 -19.53 8.90 -12.47
N GLU A 180 -20.46 9.71 -12.95
CA GLU A 180 -20.48 10.17 -14.35
C GLU A 180 -19.15 10.78 -14.78
N TRP A 181 -18.51 11.60 -13.93
CA TRP A 181 -17.24 12.22 -14.22
C TRP A 181 -16.07 11.22 -14.35
N ALA A 182 -16.24 9.99 -13.85
CA ALA A 182 -15.22 8.93 -13.86
C ALA A 182 -15.44 7.91 -14.99
N VAL A 183 -16.58 7.95 -15.68
CA VAL A 183 -16.89 7.05 -16.80
C VAL A 183 -15.86 7.20 -17.91
N GLY A 184 -15.37 6.07 -18.42
CA GLY A 184 -14.37 6.04 -19.50
C GLY A 184 -12.93 6.38 -19.08
N ARG A 185 -12.70 6.80 -17.83
CA ARG A 185 -11.35 7.05 -17.34
C ARG A 185 -10.56 5.76 -17.12
N ARG A 186 -9.25 5.90 -17.16
CA ARG A 186 -8.32 4.82 -16.85
C ARG A 186 -8.28 4.58 -15.35
N ALA A 187 -8.24 3.32 -14.94
CA ALA A 187 -8.09 2.93 -13.55
C ALA A 187 -6.77 2.17 -13.34
N VAL A 188 -6.09 2.47 -12.25
CA VAL A 188 -4.93 1.73 -11.74
C VAL A 188 -5.29 1.22 -10.36
N VAL A 189 -5.16 -0.09 -10.15
CA VAL A 189 -5.43 -0.73 -8.86
C VAL A 189 -4.26 -0.47 -7.91
N VAL A 190 -4.56 -0.11 -6.66
CA VAL A 190 -3.57 0.09 -5.60
C VAL A 190 -3.73 -1.00 -4.56
N ASP A 191 -2.61 -1.66 -4.20
CA ASP A 191 -2.56 -2.60 -3.08
C ASP A 191 -1.23 -2.45 -2.32
N ASP A 192 -1.10 -3.09 -1.17
CA ASP A 192 0.13 -3.04 -0.39
C ASP A 192 1.14 -4.11 -0.83
N VAL A 193 0.71 -5.35 -1.04
CA VAL A 193 1.60 -6.47 -1.39
C VAL A 193 0.99 -7.36 -2.47
N VAL A 194 1.72 -7.56 -3.55
CA VAL A 194 1.38 -8.61 -4.49
C VAL A 194 2.07 -9.92 -4.13
N THR A 195 1.28 -10.99 -4.01
CA THR A 195 1.77 -12.36 -3.80
C THR A 195 1.45 -13.21 -5.03
N THR A 196 0.30 -13.85 -5.08
CA THR A 196 -0.18 -14.62 -6.23
C THR A 196 -0.82 -13.77 -7.32
N GLY A 197 -1.13 -12.50 -7.03
CA GLY A 197 -1.86 -11.61 -7.92
C GLY A 197 -3.39 -11.79 -7.90
N ALA A 198 -3.92 -12.78 -7.19
CA ALA A 198 -5.35 -13.09 -7.18
C ALA A 198 -6.23 -11.91 -6.75
N THR A 199 -5.79 -11.14 -5.77
CA THR A 199 -6.47 -9.92 -5.30
C THR A 199 -6.54 -8.86 -6.41
N LEU A 200 -5.42 -8.61 -7.08
CA LEU A 200 -5.33 -7.62 -8.16
C LEU A 200 -6.11 -8.07 -9.40
N ALA A 201 -6.07 -9.36 -9.74
CA ALA A 201 -6.84 -9.93 -10.83
C ALA A 201 -8.36 -9.76 -10.59
N GLU A 202 -8.82 -10.06 -9.39
CA GLU A 202 -10.24 -9.92 -9.02
C GLU A 202 -10.67 -8.45 -8.93
N ALA A 203 -9.85 -7.57 -8.38
CA ALA A 203 -10.09 -6.14 -8.38
C ALA A 203 -10.21 -5.60 -9.81
N ALA A 204 -9.29 -5.98 -10.70
CA ALA A 204 -9.34 -5.60 -12.11
C ALA A 204 -10.59 -6.13 -12.83
N ARG A 205 -11.00 -7.38 -12.53
CA ARG A 205 -12.23 -7.97 -13.06
C ARG A 205 -13.45 -7.17 -12.63
N ALA A 206 -13.55 -6.82 -11.34
CA ALA A 206 -14.69 -6.06 -10.81
C ALA A 206 -14.78 -4.66 -11.43
N LEU A 207 -13.65 -3.96 -11.59
CA LEU A 207 -13.61 -2.64 -12.21
C LEU A 207 -13.94 -2.67 -13.70
N ARG A 208 -13.44 -3.69 -14.45
CA ARG A 208 -13.81 -3.87 -15.86
C ARG A 208 -15.29 -4.17 -16.03
N ALA A 209 -15.88 -4.99 -15.13
CA ALA A 209 -17.30 -5.25 -15.14
C ALA A 209 -18.15 -4.01 -14.83
N ALA A 210 -17.58 -2.99 -14.18
CA ALA A 210 -18.19 -1.68 -13.97
C ALA A 210 -17.89 -0.66 -15.11
N GLY A 211 -17.27 -1.10 -16.21
CA GLY A 211 -17.02 -0.25 -17.38
C GLY A 211 -15.73 0.56 -17.34
N LEU A 212 -14.82 0.32 -16.38
CA LEU A 212 -13.55 1.04 -16.30
C LEU A 212 -12.44 0.34 -17.10
N CYS A 213 -11.56 1.13 -17.73
CA CYS A 213 -10.36 0.64 -18.40
C CYS A 213 -9.22 0.46 -17.39
N VAL A 214 -8.95 -0.77 -16.94
CA VAL A 214 -7.86 -1.06 -15.99
C VAL A 214 -6.54 -1.15 -16.73
N ALA A 215 -5.68 -0.14 -16.53
CA ALA A 215 -4.36 -0.02 -17.17
C ALA A 215 -3.28 -0.88 -16.50
N GLY A 216 -3.40 -1.12 -15.19
CA GLY A 216 -2.41 -1.84 -14.42
C GLY A 216 -2.69 -1.80 -12.92
N ALA A 217 -1.68 -2.18 -12.14
CA ALA A 217 -1.69 -2.06 -10.71
C ALA A 217 -0.34 -1.56 -10.19
N VAL A 218 -0.35 -0.85 -9.05
CA VAL A 218 0.82 -0.39 -8.33
C VAL A 218 0.76 -0.87 -6.89
N VAL A 219 1.88 -1.37 -6.38
CA VAL A 219 1.98 -1.94 -5.03
C VAL A 219 3.24 -1.48 -4.31
N LEU A 220 3.25 -1.55 -2.99
CA LEU A 220 4.45 -1.23 -2.21
C LEU A 220 5.47 -2.37 -2.26
N ALA A 221 5.03 -3.62 -2.31
CA ALA A 221 5.97 -4.73 -2.29
C ALA A 221 5.53 -5.93 -3.12
N GLU A 222 6.51 -6.59 -3.75
CA GLU A 222 6.35 -7.88 -4.41
C GLU A 222 6.89 -9.00 -3.54
N ARG A 223 6.07 -10.02 -3.28
CA ARG A 223 6.55 -11.29 -2.73
C ARG A 223 6.94 -12.20 -3.89
N LEU A 224 8.23 -12.41 -4.04
CA LEU A 224 8.75 -13.38 -4.99
C LEU A 224 8.33 -14.79 -4.56
N PRO A 225 8.07 -15.71 -5.52
CA PRO A 225 7.91 -17.12 -5.19
C PRO A 225 9.17 -17.59 -4.46
N SER A 226 9.01 -18.37 -3.39
CA SER A 226 10.13 -19.06 -2.79
C SER A 226 10.72 -19.96 -3.87
N THR A 227 11.97 -19.82 -4.22
CA THR A 227 12.73 -20.82 -4.96
C THR A 227 12.92 -22.00 -4.00
N GLU A 228 11.94 -22.92 -3.97
CA GLU A 228 12.17 -24.26 -3.44
C GLU A 228 13.11 -24.95 -4.42
N GLY A 229 14.40 -25.03 -4.10
CA GLY A 229 15.41 -25.66 -4.92
C GLY A 229 16.77 -24.96 -4.87
N GLY A 230 17.18 -24.47 -3.70
CA GLY A 230 18.57 -24.10 -3.45
C GLY A 230 19.27 -25.30 -2.83
N GLU A 231 19.98 -26.07 -3.67
CA GLU A 231 20.96 -27.08 -3.29
C GLU A 231 21.81 -26.57 -2.12
N ALA A 232 21.81 -27.34 -1.03
CA ALA A 232 22.74 -27.14 0.04
C ALA A 232 24.17 -27.25 -0.52
N LEU A 233 24.92 -26.17 -0.52
CA LEU A 233 26.36 -26.19 -0.77
C LEU A 233 26.99 -27.15 0.25
N PRO A 234 27.78 -28.15 -0.20
CA PRO A 234 28.50 -29.01 0.72
C PRO A 234 29.54 -28.17 1.49
N GLN A 235 29.46 -28.23 2.78
CA GLN A 235 30.49 -27.67 3.67
C GLN A 235 31.79 -28.45 3.44
N ARG A 236 32.81 -27.74 3.00
CA ARG A 236 34.21 -28.17 3.14
C ARG A 236 34.93 -27.26 4.12
#